data_07a4b476b80163c102c9fd547bf03c92
#
_entry.id   07a4b476b80163c102c9fd547bf03c92
#
_cell.length_a   1.000
_cell.length_b   1.000
_cell.length_c   1.000
_cell.angle_alpha   90.00
_cell.angle_beta   90.00
_cell.angle_gamma   90.00
#
_symmetry.space_group_name_H-M   'P 1'
#
loop_
_entity.id
_entity.type
_entity.pdbx_description
1 polymer ?
#
loop_
_entity_poly.entity_id
_entity_poly.type
_entity_poly.pdbx_seq_one_letter_code
_entity_poly.pdbx_strand_id
1 'polypeptide(L)'
;MTTYYDDGFNPDDLNIKVSELLVATADASDELLDDAVTEVLALLRDRLKMDVVFVSEFVDGQRVFRYVDAPKDNLVFKVGDSVPLEQTWCQRVVDGRIPEFIPSVPTFANKAQLPATSFEVGTFLSTPVFLDDGHAYGTLCCLSFSPNEAVRQRDLKNLKSVAMLVAKKIGKANTQLETKNLAKPEPVTFTLLPR
;
A
#
# COMPACT_ATOMS: atom_id res chain seq x y z
N MET A 1 -17.58 17.33 -31.59
CA MET A 1 -18.53 16.50 -30.82
C MET A 1 -17.70 15.35 -30.23
N THR A 2 -17.19 15.52 -29.03
CA THR A 2 -16.31 14.53 -28.37
C THR A 2 -17.20 13.63 -27.54
N THR A 3 -17.42 12.41 -28.00
CA THR A 3 -18.14 11.37 -27.27
C THR A 3 -17.31 10.99 -26.03
N TYR A 4 -17.75 11.43 -24.88
CA TYR A 4 -17.30 10.87 -23.61
C TYR A 4 -17.83 9.43 -23.53
N TYR A 5 -16.95 8.46 -23.65
CA TYR A 5 -17.22 7.12 -23.16
C TYR A 5 -17.22 7.22 -21.64
N ASP A 6 -18.39 7.29 -21.06
CA ASP A 6 -18.63 6.98 -19.66
C ASP A 6 -18.62 5.44 -19.58
N ASP A 7 -17.52 4.87 -19.11
CA ASP A 7 -17.35 3.42 -18.97
C ASP A 7 -18.30 2.81 -17.93
N GLY A 8 -19.36 3.53 -17.51
CA GLY A 8 -20.33 3.04 -16.54
C GLY A 8 -19.74 2.66 -15.17
N PHE A 9 -18.54 3.17 -14.87
CA PHE A 9 -17.84 2.86 -13.63
C PHE A 9 -18.32 3.75 -12.49
N ASN A 10 -19.05 3.13 -11.56
CA ASN A 10 -19.35 3.75 -10.27
C ASN A 10 -18.13 3.53 -9.33
N PRO A 11 -17.53 4.59 -8.75
CA PRO A 11 -16.49 4.47 -7.74
C PRO A 11 -16.87 3.54 -6.58
N ASP A 12 -18.16 3.42 -6.28
CA ASP A 12 -18.67 2.53 -5.24
C ASP A 12 -18.45 1.05 -5.56
N ASP A 13 -18.40 0.66 -6.85
CA ASP A 13 -18.19 -0.74 -7.26
C ASP A 13 -16.79 -1.26 -6.86
N LEU A 14 -15.77 -0.40 -6.90
CA LEU A 14 -14.43 -0.77 -6.43
C LEU A 14 -14.44 -0.99 -4.91
N ASN A 15 -15.03 -0.06 -4.17
CA ASN A 15 -15.12 -0.14 -2.72
C ASN A 15 -15.94 -1.36 -2.28
N ILE A 16 -17.01 -1.71 -2.98
CA ILE A 16 -17.82 -2.90 -2.71
C ILE A 16 -16.98 -4.15 -2.93
N LYS A 17 -16.33 -4.31 -4.09
CA LYS A 17 -15.50 -5.48 -4.39
C LYS A 17 -14.34 -5.64 -3.40
N VAL A 18 -13.65 -4.55 -3.09
CA VAL A 18 -12.56 -4.56 -2.10
C VAL A 18 -13.11 -4.94 -0.72
N SER A 19 -14.26 -4.41 -0.32
CA SER A 19 -14.90 -4.76 0.95
C SER A 19 -15.31 -6.22 1.00
N GLU A 20 -15.92 -6.76 -0.06
CA GLU A 20 -16.31 -8.17 -0.15
C GLU A 20 -15.08 -9.09 0.01
N LEU A 21 -13.98 -8.78 -0.68
CA LEU A 21 -12.75 -9.54 -0.64
C LEU A 21 -12.13 -9.53 0.77
N LEU A 22 -12.05 -8.37 1.39
CA LEU A 22 -11.49 -8.21 2.73
C LEU A 22 -12.39 -8.78 3.83
N VAL A 23 -13.72 -8.80 3.64
CA VAL A 23 -14.67 -9.45 4.56
C VAL A 23 -14.63 -10.95 4.42
N ALA A 24 -14.60 -11.49 3.20
CA ALA A 24 -14.54 -12.94 2.96
C ALA A 24 -13.31 -13.60 3.60
N THR A 25 -12.24 -12.82 3.83
CA THR A 25 -10.99 -13.28 4.45
C THR A 25 -10.84 -12.84 5.91
N ALA A 26 -11.91 -12.36 6.57
CA ALA A 26 -11.84 -11.75 7.90
C ALA A 26 -11.30 -12.68 9.00
N ASP A 27 -11.58 -14.01 8.89
CA ASP A 27 -11.17 -15.04 9.85
C ASP A 27 -10.09 -15.97 9.26
N ALA A 28 -9.44 -15.55 8.19
CA ALA A 28 -8.51 -16.36 7.43
C ALA A 28 -7.09 -16.37 8.05
N SER A 29 -6.29 -17.39 7.70
CA SER A 29 -4.87 -17.47 8.00
C SER A 29 -4.08 -16.32 7.37
N ASP A 30 -2.84 -16.09 7.85
CA ASP A 30 -1.96 -15.02 7.35
C ASP A 30 -1.75 -15.11 5.82
N GLU A 31 -1.64 -16.32 5.25
CA GLU A 31 -1.52 -16.53 3.79
C GLU A 31 -2.74 -16.03 3.01
N LEU A 32 -3.95 -16.31 3.49
CA LEU A 32 -5.18 -15.83 2.84
C LEU A 32 -5.35 -14.31 2.98
N LEU A 33 -4.72 -13.71 4.00
CA LEU A 33 -4.65 -12.28 4.16
C LEU A 33 -3.80 -11.65 3.08
N ASP A 34 -2.62 -12.20 2.86
CA ASP A 34 -1.66 -11.72 1.87
C ASP A 34 -2.25 -11.84 0.45
N ASP A 35 -2.95 -12.93 0.16
CA ASP A 35 -3.66 -13.12 -1.10
C ASP A 35 -4.74 -12.06 -1.32
N ALA A 36 -5.55 -11.76 -0.30
CA ALA A 36 -6.61 -10.77 -0.40
C ALA A 36 -6.08 -9.36 -0.64
N VAL A 37 -5.01 -8.96 0.04
CA VAL A 37 -4.38 -7.65 -0.19
C VAL A 37 -3.79 -7.59 -1.60
N THR A 38 -3.12 -8.64 -2.04
CA THR A 38 -2.54 -8.73 -3.39
C THR A 38 -3.61 -8.60 -4.47
N GLU A 39 -4.76 -9.26 -4.31
CA GLU A 39 -5.88 -9.15 -5.25
C GLU A 39 -6.46 -7.72 -5.29
N VAL A 40 -6.56 -7.06 -4.14
CA VAL A 40 -6.95 -5.65 -4.06
C VAL A 40 -5.98 -4.74 -4.82
N LEU A 41 -4.67 -4.98 -4.71
CA LEU A 41 -3.67 -4.21 -5.45
C LEU A 41 -3.81 -4.43 -6.96
N ALA A 42 -4.03 -5.67 -7.39
CA ALA A 42 -4.24 -6.00 -8.80
C ALA A 42 -5.49 -5.29 -9.37
N LEU A 43 -6.59 -5.27 -8.61
CA LEU A 43 -7.81 -4.52 -8.97
C LEU A 43 -7.53 -3.02 -9.10
N LEU A 44 -6.80 -2.43 -8.15
CA LEU A 44 -6.42 -1.02 -8.21
C LEU A 44 -5.55 -0.72 -9.44
N ARG A 45 -4.53 -1.54 -9.69
CA ARG A 45 -3.64 -1.38 -10.83
C ARG A 45 -4.40 -1.42 -12.14
N ASP A 46 -5.26 -2.40 -12.32
CA ASP A 46 -6.09 -2.53 -13.52
C ASP A 46 -7.04 -1.34 -13.71
N ARG A 47 -7.72 -0.94 -12.63
CA ARG A 47 -8.70 0.15 -12.68
C ARG A 47 -8.09 1.52 -12.95
N LEU A 48 -6.99 1.82 -12.29
CA LEU A 48 -6.30 3.09 -12.45
C LEU A 48 -5.35 3.09 -13.65
N LYS A 49 -5.18 1.95 -14.33
CA LYS A 49 -4.23 1.78 -15.43
C LYS A 49 -2.83 2.26 -15.05
N MET A 50 -2.43 1.92 -13.82
CA MET A 50 -1.10 2.21 -13.30
C MET A 50 -0.15 1.06 -13.58
N ASP A 51 1.15 1.34 -13.64
CA ASP A 51 2.15 0.30 -13.88
C ASP A 51 2.46 -0.50 -12.62
N VAL A 52 2.48 0.17 -11.46
CA VAL A 52 2.82 -0.45 -10.18
C VAL A 52 1.88 0.04 -9.09
N VAL A 53 1.41 -0.88 -8.25
CA VAL A 53 0.70 -0.59 -7.01
C VAL A 53 1.37 -1.36 -5.87
N PHE A 54 1.58 -0.71 -4.74
CA PHE A 54 2.21 -1.35 -3.59
C PHE A 54 1.72 -0.79 -2.25
N VAL A 55 1.80 -1.64 -1.22
CA VAL A 55 1.75 -1.23 0.18
C VAL A 55 3.15 -1.31 0.75
N SER A 56 3.61 -0.24 1.36
CA SER A 56 4.87 -0.21 2.10
C SER A 56 4.61 -0.03 3.58
N GLU A 57 5.51 -0.58 4.40
CA GLU A 57 5.57 -0.41 5.84
C GLU A 57 6.74 0.48 6.22
N PHE A 58 6.56 1.28 7.27
CA PHE A 58 7.60 2.08 7.89
C PHE A 58 8.04 1.39 9.18
N VAL A 59 9.23 0.82 9.15
CA VAL A 59 9.80 0.08 10.28
C VAL A 59 11.29 0.36 10.41
N ASP A 60 11.76 0.64 11.61
CA ASP A 60 13.18 0.88 11.95
C ASP A 60 13.87 1.92 11.03
N GLY A 61 13.15 3.01 10.68
CA GLY A 61 13.66 4.05 9.80
C GLY A 61 13.80 3.64 8.33
N GLN A 62 13.22 2.51 7.95
CA GLN A 62 13.18 1.99 6.60
C GLN A 62 11.74 2.00 6.05
N ARG A 63 11.61 2.17 4.73
CA ARG A 63 10.42 1.83 4.00
C ARG A 63 10.61 0.45 3.37
N VAL A 64 9.79 -0.51 3.77
CA VAL A 64 9.82 -1.91 3.29
C VAL A 64 8.61 -2.16 2.41
N PHE A 65 8.78 -2.77 1.24
CA PHE A 65 7.64 -3.23 0.42
C PHE A 65 7.02 -4.48 1.06
N ARG A 66 5.75 -4.41 1.43
CA ARG A 66 5.01 -5.55 1.99
C ARG A 66 4.16 -6.26 0.96
N TYR A 67 3.51 -5.51 0.10
CA TYR A 67 2.69 -6.03 -1.00
C TYR A 67 3.02 -5.24 -2.26
N VAL A 68 3.15 -5.92 -3.37
CA VAL A 68 3.48 -5.32 -4.67
C VAL A 68 2.69 -6.03 -5.75
N ASP A 69 1.97 -5.26 -6.57
CA ASP A 69 1.45 -5.69 -7.85
C ASP A 69 2.09 -4.84 -8.97
N ALA A 70 2.84 -5.50 -9.84
CA ALA A 70 3.63 -4.89 -10.90
C ALA A 70 3.73 -5.87 -12.09
N PRO A 71 4.15 -5.40 -13.29
CA PRO A 71 4.42 -6.29 -14.41
C PRO A 71 5.43 -7.39 -14.05
N LYS A 72 5.29 -8.58 -14.66
CA LYS A 72 6.13 -9.75 -14.34
C LYS A 72 7.62 -9.57 -14.63
N ASP A 73 7.94 -8.69 -15.54
CA ASP A 73 9.30 -8.30 -15.93
C ASP A 73 9.87 -7.15 -15.09
N ASN A 74 9.11 -6.68 -14.09
CA ASN A 74 9.56 -5.66 -13.17
C ASN A 74 10.72 -6.16 -12.29
N LEU A 75 11.83 -5.44 -12.31
CA LEU A 75 13.03 -5.74 -11.51
C LEU A 75 13.24 -4.78 -10.34
N VAL A 76 12.39 -3.76 -10.21
CA VAL A 76 12.60 -2.62 -9.29
C VAL A 76 11.83 -2.78 -7.99
N PHE A 77 10.61 -3.35 -8.06
CA PHE A 77 9.71 -3.44 -6.93
C PHE A 77 9.58 -4.90 -6.47
N LYS A 78 10.24 -5.26 -5.38
CA LYS A 78 10.17 -6.62 -4.82
C LYS A 78 9.72 -6.56 -3.37
N VAL A 79 8.84 -7.48 -2.99
CA VAL A 79 8.45 -7.66 -1.60
C VAL A 79 9.68 -7.95 -0.75
N GLY A 80 9.80 -7.25 0.39
CA GLY A 80 10.94 -7.34 1.31
C GLY A 80 12.07 -6.35 1.01
N ASP A 81 12.17 -5.78 -0.20
CA ASP A 81 13.17 -4.75 -0.48
C ASP A 81 12.90 -3.51 0.38
N SER A 82 13.97 -2.93 0.92
CA SER A 82 13.91 -1.77 1.78
C SER A 82 14.87 -0.68 1.36
N VAL A 83 14.51 0.56 1.70
CA VAL A 83 15.37 1.74 1.53
C VAL A 83 15.17 2.68 2.72
N PRO A 84 16.18 3.52 3.07
CA PRO A 84 16.03 4.52 4.12
C PRO A 84 14.78 5.38 3.88
N LEU A 85 13.94 5.46 4.90
CA LEU A 85 12.60 6.09 4.81
C LEU A 85 12.68 7.54 4.33
N GLU A 86 13.64 8.30 4.82
CA GLU A 86 13.88 9.72 4.48
C GLU A 86 14.20 9.95 2.98
N GLN A 87 14.66 8.92 2.27
CA GLN A 87 14.97 8.95 0.85
C GLN A 87 13.77 8.62 -0.03
N THR A 88 12.58 8.47 0.57
CA THR A 88 11.38 8.03 -0.16
C THR A 88 10.35 9.15 -0.36
N TRP A 89 9.58 9.04 -1.42
CA TRP A 89 8.41 9.88 -1.64
C TRP A 89 7.32 9.56 -0.62
N CYS A 90 7.24 8.31 -0.16
CA CYS A 90 6.28 7.85 0.84
C CYS A 90 6.37 8.65 2.14
N GLN A 91 7.58 8.85 2.68
CA GLN A 91 7.80 9.71 3.85
C GLN A 91 7.32 11.15 3.59
N ARG A 92 7.63 11.69 2.41
CA ARG A 92 7.26 13.07 2.08
C ARG A 92 5.76 13.27 1.94
N VAL A 93 5.03 12.24 1.52
CA VAL A 93 3.56 12.26 1.51
C VAL A 93 3.03 12.28 2.94
N VAL A 94 3.52 11.39 3.81
CA VAL A 94 3.07 11.31 5.22
C VAL A 94 3.38 12.61 5.97
N ASP A 95 4.54 13.23 5.70
CA ASP A 95 4.94 14.52 6.28
C ASP A 95 4.24 15.74 5.64
N GLY A 96 3.44 15.54 4.59
CA GLY A 96 2.80 16.64 3.86
C GLY A 96 3.74 17.50 3.03
N ARG A 97 5.00 17.07 2.81
CA ARG A 97 6.00 17.80 2.01
C ARG A 97 5.75 17.73 0.51
N ILE A 98 5.05 16.72 0.04
CA ILE A 98 4.58 16.58 -1.34
C ILE A 98 3.11 16.19 -1.35
N PRO A 99 2.36 16.52 -2.41
CA PRO A 99 0.96 16.15 -2.52
C PRO A 99 0.80 14.63 -2.71
N GLU A 100 -0.33 14.11 -2.25
CA GLU A 100 -0.71 12.70 -2.43
C GLU A 100 -0.98 12.33 -3.90
N PHE A 101 -1.22 13.32 -4.77
CA PHE A 101 -1.44 13.13 -6.21
C PHE A 101 -0.58 14.10 -7.03
N ILE A 102 0.26 13.55 -7.90
CA ILE A 102 1.06 14.27 -8.89
C ILE A 102 0.67 13.72 -10.27
N PRO A 103 -0.17 14.42 -11.03
CA PRO A 103 -0.67 13.92 -12.31
C PRO A 103 0.42 13.77 -13.37
N SER A 104 1.44 14.62 -13.32
CA SER A 104 2.60 14.57 -14.21
C SER A 104 3.84 14.99 -13.45
N VAL A 105 4.68 14.03 -13.11
CA VAL A 105 5.97 14.30 -12.44
C VAL A 105 6.95 15.07 -13.34
N PRO A 106 7.04 14.82 -14.67
CA PRO A 106 7.89 15.61 -15.55
C PRO A 106 7.61 17.12 -15.52
N THR A 107 6.33 17.50 -15.34
CA THR A 107 5.88 18.90 -15.32
C THR A 107 5.59 19.44 -13.92
N PHE A 108 5.87 18.65 -12.88
CA PHE A 108 5.63 19.07 -11.50
C PHE A 108 6.54 20.22 -11.09
N ALA A 109 5.95 21.32 -10.65
CA ALA A 109 6.69 22.58 -10.36
C ALA A 109 7.81 22.39 -9.32
N ASN A 110 7.60 21.53 -8.31
CA ASN A 110 8.55 21.23 -7.26
C ASN A 110 9.33 19.93 -7.48
N LYS A 111 9.50 19.51 -8.73
CA LYS A 111 10.21 18.26 -9.09
C LYS A 111 11.60 18.16 -8.44
N ALA A 112 12.33 19.27 -8.34
CA ALA A 112 13.66 19.30 -7.73
C ALA A 112 13.66 18.93 -6.23
N GLN A 113 12.51 18.96 -5.56
CA GLN A 113 12.37 18.59 -4.15
C GLN A 113 12.06 17.09 -3.98
N LEU A 114 11.77 16.37 -5.07
CA LEU A 114 11.51 14.94 -5.02
C LEU A 114 12.83 14.19 -4.85
N PRO A 115 12.90 13.16 -3.99
CA PRO A 115 14.04 12.26 -3.95
C PRO A 115 14.27 11.61 -5.31
N ALA A 116 15.54 11.44 -5.67
CA ALA A 116 15.91 10.75 -6.90
C ALA A 116 15.42 9.29 -6.87
N THR A 117 14.98 8.80 -8.03
CA THR A 117 14.59 7.41 -8.24
C THR A 117 15.48 6.79 -9.34
N SER A 118 15.71 5.48 -9.27
CA SER A 118 16.44 4.73 -10.31
C SER A 118 15.59 4.46 -11.57
N PHE A 119 14.37 4.94 -11.60
CA PHE A 119 13.39 4.80 -12.67
C PHE A 119 12.62 6.10 -12.86
N GLU A 120 12.04 6.28 -14.03
CA GLU A 120 11.19 7.43 -14.31
C GLU A 120 9.80 7.23 -13.68
N VAL A 121 9.26 8.30 -13.11
CA VAL A 121 7.88 8.35 -12.62
C VAL A 121 7.11 9.36 -13.45
N GLY A 122 6.05 8.91 -14.09
CA GLY A 122 5.14 9.74 -14.89
C GLY A 122 4.01 10.32 -14.04
N THR A 123 3.20 9.46 -13.45
CA THR A 123 2.10 9.82 -12.53
C THR A 123 2.32 9.12 -11.19
N PHE A 124 2.04 9.84 -10.10
CA PHE A 124 2.16 9.34 -8.75
C PHE A 124 0.90 9.62 -7.95
N LEU A 125 0.37 8.59 -7.31
CA LEU A 125 -0.79 8.66 -6.42
C LEU A 125 -0.46 7.85 -5.17
N SER A 126 -0.55 8.47 -3.99
CA SER A 126 -0.18 7.82 -2.72
C SER A 126 -1.02 8.36 -1.58
N THR A 127 -1.28 7.52 -0.60
CA THR A 127 -1.95 7.92 0.63
C THR A 127 -1.38 7.17 1.82
N PRO A 128 -1.32 7.79 3.02
CA PRO A 128 -0.95 7.08 4.23
C PRO A 128 -1.92 5.94 4.57
N VAL A 129 -1.38 4.89 5.15
CA VAL A 129 -2.12 3.78 5.77
C VAL A 129 -2.00 3.95 7.29
N PHE A 130 -3.07 4.38 7.94
CA PHE A 130 -3.12 4.57 9.39
C PHE A 130 -3.82 3.38 10.05
N LEU A 131 -3.19 2.79 11.07
CA LEU A 131 -3.83 1.80 11.92
C LEU A 131 -4.83 2.44 12.88
N ASP A 132 -5.65 1.62 13.54
CA ASP A 132 -6.72 2.08 14.44
C ASP A 132 -6.21 2.88 15.65
N ASP A 133 -4.96 2.69 16.05
CA ASP A 133 -4.26 3.46 17.08
C ASP A 133 -3.73 4.83 16.60
N GLY A 134 -3.95 5.16 15.33
CA GLY A 134 -3.46 6.38 14.67
C GLY A 134 -2.01 6.32 14.21
N HIS A 135 -1.31 5.19 14.40
CA HIS A 135 0.04 5.00 13.90
C HIS A 135 0.04 4.92 12.36
N ALA A 136 0.96 5.63 11.73
CA ALA A 136 1.21 5.50 10.30
C ALA A 136 1.98 4.22 10.02
N TYR A 137 1.28 3.16 9.64
CA TYR A 137 1.88 1.90 9.21
C TYR A 137 2.82 2.09 8.02
N GLY A 138 2.41 2.91 7.07
CA GLY A 138 3.14 3.19 5.85
C GLY A 138 2.29 3.88 4.81
N THR A 139 2.38 3.47 3.54
CA THR A 139 1.62 4.06 2.44
C THR A 139 1.09 3.02 1.46
N LEU A 140 -0.08 3.29 0.89
CA LEU A 140 -0.58 2.67 -0.33
C LEU A 140 -0.28 3.59 -1.49
N CYS A 141 0.47 3.11 -2.48
CA CYS A 141 0.96 3.88 -3.60
C CYS A 141 0.62 3.24 -4.95
N CYS A 142 0.29 4.09 -5.92
CA CYS A 142 0.16 3.73 -7.33
C CYS A 142 1.08 4.65 -8.13
N LEU A 143 1.81 4.11 -9.09
CA LEU A 143 2.62 4.90 -9.98
C LEU A 143 2.58 4.36 -11.42
N SER A 144 2.85 5.26 -12.37
CA SER A 144 3.11 4.90 -13.76
C SER A 144 4.46 5.45 -14.18
N PHE A 145 5.11 4.77 -15.13
CA PHE A 145 6.41 5.19 -15.66
C PHE A 145 6.28 6.33 -16.66
N SER A 146 5.08 6.53 -17.20
CA SER A 146 4.73 7.65 -18.07
C SER A 146 3.53 8.42 -17.51
N PRO A 147 3.32 9.70 -17.84
CA PRO A 147 2.14 10.43 -17.43
C PRO A 147 0.85 9.70 -17.85
N ASN A 148 -0.03 9.46 -16.90
CA ASN A 148 -1.29 8.75 -17.09
C ASN A 148 -2.46 9.75 -16.97
N GLU A 149 -2.97 10.17 -18.12
CA GLU A 149 -4.06 11.15 -18.18
C GLU A 149 -5.43 10.58 -17.78
N ALA A 150 -5.57 9.28 -17.60
CA ALA A 150 -6.82 8.67 -17.14
C ALA A 150 -7.06 8.92 -15.64
N VAL A 151 -5.98 9.01 -14.83
CA VAL A 151 -6.05 9.23 -13.38
C VAL A 151 -6.46 10.68 -13.07
N ARG A 152 -7.37 10.85 -12.12
CA ARG A 152 -7.92 12.14 -11.70
C ARG A 152 -7.87 12.30 -10.18
N GLN A 153 -8.04 13.52 -9.70
CA GLN A 153 -8.12 13.84 -8.28
C GLN A 153 -9.20 13.02 -7.52
N ARG A 154 -10.28 12.64 -8.19
CA ARG A 154 -11.32 11.77 -7.61
C ARG A 154 -10.80 10.40 -7.21
N ASP A 155 -9.80 9.87 -7.92
CA ASP A 155 -9.24 8.54 -7.69
C ASP A 155 -8.44 8.48 -6.38
N LEU A 156 -7.95 9.62 -5.91
CA LEU A 156 -7.34 9.73 -4.59
C LEU A 156 -8.35 9.38 -3.47
N LYS A 157 -9.63 9.76 -3.61
CA LYS A 157 -10.67 9.40 -2.63
C LYS A 157 -10.85 7.88 -2.57
N ASN A 158 -10.89 7.24 -3.73
CA ASN A 158 -10.98 5.78 -3.82
C ASN A 158 -9.77 5.11 -3.20
N LEU A 159 -8.56 5.60 -3.50
CA LEU A 159 -7.32 5.09 -2.89
C LEU A 159 -7.35 5.20 -1.36
N LYS A 160 -7.83 6.33 -0.81
CA LYS A 160 -7.99 6.52 0.64
C LYS A 160 -8.97 5.52 1.26
N SER A 161 -10.08 5.26 0.61
CA SER A 161 -11.06 4.26 1.07
C SER A 161 -10.43 2.86 1.10
N VAL A 162 -9.68 2.50 0.06
CA VAL A 162 -8.97 1.22 0.01
C VAL A 162 -7.89 1.15 1.08
N ALA A 163 -7.12 2.22 1.29
CA ALA A 163 -6.10 2.29 2.34
C ALA A 163 -6.68 2.04 3.74
N MET A 164 -7.86 2.60 4.04
CA MET A 164 -8.55 2.34 5.31
C MET A 164 -8.97 0.86 5.47
N LEU A 165 -9.43 0.22 4.39
CA LEU A 165 -9.81 -1.19 4.42
C LEU A 165 -8.58 -2.09 4.60
N VAL A 166 -7.50 -1.79 3.89
CA VAL A 166 -6.21 -2.49 4.03
C VAL A 166 -5.65 -2.32 5.45
N ALA A 167 -5.71 -1.10 6.01
CA ALA A 167 -5.27 -0.82 7.38
C ALA A 167 -6.02 -1.67 8.42
N LYS A 168 -7.35 -1.75 8.32
CA LYS A 168 -8.18 -2.60 9.21
C LYS A 168 -7.77 -4.07 9.14
N LYS A 169 -7.44 -4.54 7.94
CA LYS A 169 -7.03 -5.92 7.73
C LYS A 169 -5.67 -6.19 8.36
N ILE A 170 -4.67 -5.33 8.12
CA ILE A 170 -3.33 -5.41 8.72
C ILE A 170 -3.42 -5.31 10.25
N GLY A 171 -4.19 -4.39 10.79
CA GLY A 171 -4.37 -4.21 12.24
C GLY A 171 -4.93 -5.46 12.91
N LYS A 172 -5.93 -6.12 12.31
CA LYS A 172 -6.47 -7.39 12.82
C LYS A 172 -5.44 -8.51 12.84
N ALA A 173 -4.65 -8.64 11.76
CA ALA A 173 -3.59 -9.65 11.68
C ALA A 173 -2.53 -9.46 12.78
N ASN A 174 -2.07 -8.22 12.97
CA ASN A 174 -1.10 -7.89 14.02
C ASN A 174 -1.63 -8.26 15.42
N THR A 175 -2.88 -7.91 15.73
CA THR A 175 -3.50 -8.25 17.02
C THR A 175 -3.60 -9.76 17.22
N GLN A 176 -3.93 -10.53 16.19
CA GLN A 176 -4.00 -11.99 16.25
C GLN A 176 -2.62 -12.63 16.49
N LEU A 177 -1.57 -12.13 15.84
CA LEU A 177 -0.20 -12.57 16.04
C LEU A 177 0.31 -12.30 17.46
N GLU A 178 0.03 -11.10 18.00
CA GLU A 178 0.36 -10.76 19.38
C GLU A 178 -0.34 -11.69 20.37
N THR A 179 -1.63 -11.94 20.18
CA THR A 179 -2.40 -12.84 21.04
C THR A 179 -1.88 -14.28 20.99
N LYS A 180 -1.51 -14.79 19.80
CA LYS A 180 -0.91 -16.11 19.64
C LYS A 180 0.48 -16.20 20.30
N ASN A 181 1.29 -15.14 20.24
CA ASN A 181 2.61 -15.10 20.86
C ASN A 181 2.53 -15.05 22.39
N LEU A 182 1.57 -14.32 22.95
CA LEU A 182 1.30 -14.27 24.39
C LEU A 182 0.75 -15.60 24.94
N ALA A 183 0.06 -16.37 24.12
CA ALA A 183 -0.48 -17.68 24.48
C ALA A 183 0.55 -18.84 24.44
N LYS A 184 1.76 -18.61 23.93
CA LYS A 184 2.84 -19.59 24.00
C LYS A 184 3.38 -19.68 25.42
N PRO A 185 3.26 -20.84 26.12
CA PRO A 185 3.85 -20.99 27.45
C PRO A 185 5.37 -20.87 27.36
N GLU A 186 5.95 -20.09 28.26
CA GLU A 186 7.41 -20.03 28.38
C GLU A 186 7.96 -21.44 28.62
N PRO A 187 9.10 -21.81 28.01
CA PRO A 187 9.74 -23.09 28.30
C PRO A 187 10.14 -23.14 29.78
N VAL A 188 9.48 -24.01 30.53
CA VAL A 188 9.81 -24.23 31.94
C VAL A 188 11.20 -24.89 32.01
N THR A 189 12.20 -24.12 32.35
CA THR A 189 13.56 -24.62 32.55
C THR A 189 13.61 -25.30 33.93
N PHE A 190 13.51 -26.62 33.97
CA PHE A 190 13.77 -27.41 35.18
C PHE A 190 15.26 -27.40 35.45
N THR A 191 15.70 -26.65 36.44
CA THR A 191 17.03 -26.76 36.97
C THR A 191 17.03 -27.95 37.93
N LEU A 192 17.66 -29.06 37.54
CA LEU A 192 17.91 -30.19 38.45
C LEU A 192 18.95 -29.71 39.49
N LEU A 193 18.57 -29.68 40.76
CA LEU A 193 19.48 -29.45 41.86
C LEU A 193 20.39 -30.70 41.99
N PRO A 194 21.73 -30.52 42.13
CA PRO A 194 22.63 -31.63 42.35
C PRO A 194 22.38 -32.26 43.75
N ARG A 195 22.42 -33.58 43.81
CA ARG A 195 22.36 -34.35 45.06
C ARG A 195 23.66 -34.24 45.83
#